data_81e5bcdef5a651412d9a2d4cd55e156a
#
_entry.id   81e5bcdef5a651412d9a2d4cd55e156a
#
_cell.length_a   1.000
_cell.length_b   1.000
_cell.length_c   1.000
_cell.angle_alpha   90.00
_cell.angle_beta   90.00
_cell.angle_gamma   90.00
#
_symmetry.space_group_name_H-M   'P 1'
#
loop_
_entity.id
_entity.type
_entity.pdbx_description
1 polymer ?
#
loop_
_entity_poly.entity_id
_entity_poly.type
_entity_poly.pdbx_seq_one_letter_code
_entity_poly.pdbx_strand_id
1 'polypeptide(L)'
;MQVPKQKSQHAFHLAGIIPVAGQPLDFNFDWSDCLMPLAPNYTAVERSVIECAYAGCETIWIVCNDDVSPLIRHRIGEYVYDPIWYGRVFDPRPSESRKTIPIYYVPIHPKDREKRDCLAWSVLHGAVTAFKIGAKISKWLTPSKYYVSFPYGVYEPELIREYRKDISSQNPFYLSYKEKTIVDGKYLGFTFTGKDYVRFRRVIRSEGTGMWDGSELVDGKFA
;
A
#
# COMPACT_ATOMS: atom_id res chain seq x y z
N MET A 1 41.46 22.86 -9.88
CA MET A 1 40.05 23.00 -10.27
C MET A 1 39.35 21.69 -9.95
N GLN A 2 38.72 21.55 -8.75
CA GLN A 2 38.04 20.32 -8.36
C GLN A 2 36.63 20.36 -8.92
N VAL A 3 36.32 19.41 -9.79
CA VAL A 3 34.95 19.20 -10.29
C VAL A 3 34.09 18.72 -9.13
N PRO A 4 33.00 19.42 -8.78
CA PRO A 4 32.12 18.98 -7.71
C PRO A 4 31.51 17.64 -8.12
N LYS A 5 31.73 16.60 -7.30
CA LYS A 5 31.02 15.31 -7.41
C LYS A 5 29.52 15.58 -7.32
N GLN A 6 28.83 15.61 -8.45
CA GLN A 6 27.38 15.55 -8.49
C GLN A 6 26.97 14.27 -7.73
N LYS A 7 26.45 14.45 -6.53
CA LYS A 7 25.68 13.38 -5.87
C LYS A 7 24.53 13.09 -6.83
N SER A 8 24.51 11.91 -7.41
CA SER A 8 23.36 11.43 -8.18
C SER A 8 22.14 11.54 -7.25
N GLN A 9 21.31 12.53 -7.49
CA GLN A 9 20.01 12.61 -6.85
C GLN A 9 19.22 11.42 -7.41
N HIS A 10 19.16 10.34 -6.63
CA HIS A 10 18.23 9.26 -6.93
C HIS A 10 16.84 9.89 -6.91
N ALA A 11 16.11 9.77 -8.00
CA ALA A 11 14.73 10.22 -8.06
C ALA A 11 13.96 9.56 -6.90
N PHE A 12 13.21 10.36 -6.16
CA PHE A 12 12.40 9.86 -5.04
C PHE A 12 11.29 8.98 -5.61
N HIS A 13 11.20 7.74 -5.14
CA HIS A 13 10.19 6.78 -5.57
C HIS A 13 9.29 6.40 -4.38
N LEU A 14 8.00 6.73 -4.48
CA LEU A 14 6.97 6.36 -3.50
C LEU A 14 6.20 5.15 -4.01
N ALA A 15 6.19 4.07 -3.25
CA ALA A 15 5.40 2.88 -3.55
C ALA A 15 4.16 2.84 -2.66
N GLY A 16 2.97 2.68 -3.25
CA GLY A 16 1.72 2.43 -2.53
C GLY A 16 1.61 0.95 -2.18
N ILE A 17 1.22 0.63 -0.95
CA ILE A 17 0.93 -0.73 -0.49
C ILE A 17 -0.53 -0.80 -0.06
N ILE A 18 -1.27 -1.73 -0.64
CA ILE A 18 -2.69 -1.98 -0.30
C ILE A 18 -2.80 -3.41 0.23
N PRO A 19 -2.84 -3.58 1.56
CA PRO A 19 -3.00 -4.89 2.17
C PRO A 19 -4.48 -5.29 2.16
N VAL A 20 -4.83 -6.27 1.35
CA VAL A 20 -6.18 -6.86 1.29
C VAL A 20 -6.20 -8.33 1.68
N ALA A 21 -5.01 -8.93 1.87
CA ALA A 21 -4.86 -10.24 2.47
C ALA A 21 -4.73 -10.06 3.99
N GLY A 22 -5.51 -10.76 4.74
CA GLY A 22 -5.62 -10.67 6.18
C GLY A 22 -7.05 -10.98 6.58
N GLN A 23 -7.36 -10.70 7.84
CA GLN A 23 -8.70 -10.99 8.34
C GLN A 23 -9.73 -10.07 7.69
N PRO A 24 -10.79 -10.61 7.14
CA PRO A 24 -11.91 -9.82 6.69
C PRO A 24 -12.51 -9.07 7.90
N LEU A 25 -13.05 -7.89 7.64
CA LEU A 25 -13.93 -7.25 8.60
C LEU A 25 -15.14 -8.18 8.75
N ASP A 26 -15.58 -8.40 9.98
CA ASP A 26 -16.70 -9.29 10.27
C ASP A 26 -18.05 -8.64 9.85
N PHE A 27 -18.24 -8.46 8.57
CA PHE A 27 -19.49 -7.96 7.98
C PHE A 27 -20.44 -9.08 7.58
N ASN A 28 -20.04 -10.34 7.78
CA ASN A 28 -20.83 -11.51 7.41
C ASN A 28 -21.26 -11.53 5.92
N PHE A 29 -20.36 -11.07 5.03
CA PHE A 29 -20.56 -11.14 3.59
C PHE A 29 -19.98 -12.43 3.01
N ASP A 30 -20.64 -12.98 2.01
CA ASP A 30 -20.19 -14.17 1.27
C ASP A 30 -19.00 -13.91 0.34
N TRP A 31 -18.58 -12.67 0.19
CA TRP A 31 -17.46 -12.26 -0.68
C TRP A 31 -16.41 -11.44 0.05
N SER A 32 -15.28 -11.24 -0.61
CA SER A 32 -14.17 -10.48 -0.04
C SER A 32 -14.55 -9.02 0.26
N ASP A 33 -14.34 -8.59 1.52
CA ASP A 33 -14.68 -7.24 2.02
C ASP A 33 -14.03 -6.12 1.21
N CYS A 34 -12.85 -6.34 0.66
CA CYS A 34 -12.17 -5.34 -0.16
C CYS A 34 -12.91 -5.02 -1.47
N LEU A 35 -13.80 -5.91 -1.91
CA LEU A 35 -14.65 -5.72 -3.09
C LEU A 35 -16.03 -5.14 -2.73
N MET A 36 -16.27 -4.78 -1.47
CA MET A 36 -17.50 -4.14 -1.03
C MET A 36 -17.76 -2.86 -1.85
N PRO A 37 -18.95 -2.71 -2.44
CA PRO A 37 -19.31 -1.50 -3.17
C PRO A 37 -19.52 -0.33 -2.21
N LEU A 38 -18.81 0.77 -2.44
CA LEU A 38 -18.99 2.05 -1.73
C LEU A 38 -19.96 2.97 -2.47
N ALA A 39 -20.01 2.82 -3.79
CA ALA A 39 -20.92 3.53 -4.69
C ALA A 39 -21.15 2.69 -5.96
N PRO A 40 -22.06 3.06 -6.86
CA PRO A 40 -22.22 2.39 -8.15
C PRO A 40 -20.88 2.35 -8.90
N ASN A 41 -20.46 1.13 -9.28
CA ASN A 41 -19.18 0.87 -9.96
C ASN A 41 -17.92 1.33 -9.21
N TYR A 42 -17.98 1.40 -7.89
CA TYR A 42 -16.85 1.85 -7.06
C TYR A 42 -16.72 1.00 -5.80
N THR A 43 -15.62 0.28 -5.68
CA THR A 43 -15.36 -0.64 -4.56
C THR A 43 -14.34 -0.08 -3.56
N ALA A 44 -14.28 -0.69 -2.40
CA ALA A 44 -13.36 -0.30 -1.33
C ALA A 44 -11.88 -0.36 -1.78
N VAL A 45 -11.49 -1.40 -2.52
CA VAL A 45 -10.13 -1.52 -3.04
C VAL A 45 -9.83 -0.47 -4.12
N GLU A 46 -10.80 -0.12 -4.97
CA GLU A 46 -10.63 0.95 -5.96
C GLU A 46 -10.39 2.30 -5.28
N ARG A 47 -11.10 2.57 -4.18
CA ARG A 47 -10.87 3.76 -3.36
C ARG A 47 -9.40 3.85 -2.90
N SER A 48 -8.83 2.74 -2.40
CA SER A 48 -7.44 2.72 -1.97
C SER A 48 -6.44 2.91 -3.11
N VAL A 49 -6.74 2.38 -4.30
CA VAL A 49 -5.93 2.62 -5.51
C VAL A 49 -5.93 4.10 -5.87
N ILE A 50 -7.10 4.74 -5.87
CA ILE A 50 -7.23 6.17 -6.16
C ILE A 50 -6.55 7.01 -5.08
N GLU A 51 -6.65 6.63 -3.81
CA GLU A 51 -5.93 7.27 -2.71
C GLU A 51 -4.43 7.23 -2.92
N CYS A 52 -3.85 6.07 -3.26
CA CYS A 52 -2.43 5.95 -3.58
C CYS A 52 -2.03 6.85 -4.76
N ALA A 53 -2.89 7.00 -5.77
CA ALA A 53 -2.64 7.90 -6.89
C ALA A 53 -2.63 9.37 -6.46
N TYR A 54 -3.57 9.81 -5.61
CA TYR A 54 -3.56 11.16 -5.03
C TYR A 54 -2.38 11.39 -4.10
N ALA A 55 -1.94 10.39 -3.34
CA ALA A 55 -0.75 10.45 -2.50
C ALA A 55 0.54 10.67 -3.30
N GLY A 56 0.52 10.37 -4.59
CA GLY A 56 1.66 10.51 -5.49
C GLY A 56 2.53 9.28 -5.61
N CYS A 57 1.97 8.11 -5.35
CA CYS A 57 2.66 6.85 -5.59
C CYS A 57 3.00 6.69 -7.07
N GLU A 58 4.18 6.17 -7.35
CA GLU A 58 4.66 5.87 -8.71
C GLU A 58 4.42 4.41 -9.09
N THR A 59 4.23 3.55 -8.10
CA THR A 59 3.82 2.15 -8.26
C THR A 59 2.84 1.79 -7.14
N ILE A 60 1.90 0.87 -7.42
CA ILE A 60 0.93 0.39 -6.43
C ILE A 60 1.05 -1.14 -6.34
N TRP A 61 1.11 -1.64 -5.12
CA TRP A 61 1.29 -3.05 -4.80
C TRP A 61 0.11 -3.55 -3.97
N ILE A 62 -0.74 -4.36 -4.57
CA ILE A 62 -1.92 -4.93 -3.91
C ILE A 62 -1.53 -6.31 -3.40
N VAL A 63 -1.52 -6.47 -2.09
CA VAL A 63 -1.18 -7.73 -1.42
C VAL A 63 -2.47 -8.46 -1.09
N CYS A 64 -2.72 -9.56 -1.75
CA CYS A 64 -3.98 -10.29 -1.68
C CYS A 64 -3.75 -11.80 -1.65
N ASN A 65 -4.77 -12.55 -1.26
CA ASN A 65 -4.74 -13.99 -1.39
C ASN A 65 -4.82 -14.39 -2.87
N ASP A 66 -4.25 -15.51 -3.23
CA ASP A 66 -4.16 -15.99 -4.61
C ASP A 66 -5.54 -16.30 -5.23
N ASP A 67 -6.53 -16.68 -4.41
CA ASP A 67 -7.92 -16.90 -4.83
C ASP A 67 -8.68 -15.60 -5.16
N VAL A 68 -8.41 -14.51 -4.42
CA VAL A 68 -9.07 -13.21 -4.61
C VAL A 68 -8.34 -12.35 -5.64
N SER A 69 -7.04 -12.58 -5.83
CA SER A 69 -6.19 -11.81 -6.74
C SER A 69 -6.75 -11.70 -8.17
N PRO A 70 -7.25 -12.76 -8.82
CA PRO A 70 -7.82 -12.66 -10.16
C PRO A 70 -9.05 -11.76 -10.23
N LEU A 71 -9.90 -11.77 -9.20
CA LEU A 71 -11.10 -10.93 -9.13
C LEU A 71 -10.74 -9.45 -9.02
N ILE A 72 -9.78 -9.12 -8.13
CA ILE A 72 -9.30 -7.76 -7.95
C ILE A 72 -8.64 -7.27 -9.25
N ARG A 73 -7.80 -8.09 -9.87
CA ARG A 73 -7.13 -7.75 -11.13
C ARG A 73 -8.11 -7.54 -12.27
N HIS A 74 -9.14 -8.37 -12.37
CA HIS A 74 -10.20 -8.20 -13.36
C HIS A 74 -10.95 -6.88 -13.18
N ARG A 75 -11.17 -6.48 -11.93
CA ARG A 75 -11.91 -5.26 -11.59
C ARG A 75 -11.09 -3.99 -11.80
N ILE A 76 -9.83 -3.97 -11.37
CA ILE A 76 -9.00 -2.76 -11.33
C ILE A 76 -8.15 -2.63 -12.59
N GLY A 77 -7.65 -3.75 -13.15
CA GLY A 77 -6.70 -3.73 -14.26
C GLY A 77 -5.25 -3.62 -13.79
N GLU A 78 -4.36 -3.21 -14.70
CA GLU A 78 -2.90 -3.23 -14.48
C GLU A 78 -2.30 -1.84 -14.25
N TYR A 79 -3.08 -0.80 -14.35
CA TYR A 79 -2.64 0.59 -14.11
C TYR A 79 -3.82 1.50 -13.76
N VAL A 80 -3.50 2.62 -13.17
CA VAL A 80 -4.42 3.74 -12.95
C VAL A 80 -3.77 5.02 -13.49
N TYR A 81 -4.59 5.97 -13.95
CA TYR A 81 -4.10 7.29 -14.36
C TYR A 81 -3.86 8.17 -13.12
N ASP A 82 -2.76 8.94 -13.12
CA ASP A 82 -2.52 9.95 -12.09
C ASP A 82 -3.61 11.05 -12.20
N PRO A 83 -4.53 11.15 -11.22
CA PRO A 83 -5.66 12.07 -11.30
C PRO A 83 -5.20 13.55 -11.26
N ILE A 84 -4.06 13.83 -10.63
CA ILE A 84 -3.52 15.18 -10.53
C ILE A 84 -2.90 15.60 -11.86
N TRP A 85 -2.23 14.67 -12.54
CA TRP A 85 -1.69 14.95 -13.87
C TRP A 85 -2.81 15.18 -14.89
N TYR A 86 -3.84 14.34 -14.83
CA TYR A 86 -4.99 14.43 -15.70
C TYR A 86 -5.77 15.74 -15.51
N GLY A 87 -5.96 16.19 -14.29
CA GLY A 87 -6.66 17.46 -13.96
C GLY A 87 -5.88 18.73 -14.28
N ARG A 88 -4.58 18.67 -14.57
CA ARG A 88 -3.74 19.84 -14.92
C ARG A 88 -3.69 20.15 -16.40
N VAL A 89 -4.16 19.24 -17.23
CA VAL A 89 -4.01 19.35 -18.68
C VAL A 89 -5.20 20.11 -19.25
N PHE A 90 -5.03 21.40 -19.48
CA PHE A 90 -5.94 22.24 -20.27
C PHE A 90 -5.84 21.96 -21.78
N ASP A 91 -4.86 21.18 -22.18
CA ASP A 91 -4.59 20.86 -23.58
C ASP A 91 -4.97 19.39 -23.85
N PRO A 92 -5.76 19.06 -24.88
CA PRO A 92 -6.08 17.68 -25.22
C PRO A 92 -4.85 16.97 -25.75
N ARG A 93 -3.96 16.58 -24.84
CA ARG A 93 -2.79 15.77 -25.19
C ARG A 93 -3.23 14.39 -25.60
N PRO A 94 -2.53 13.76 -26.56
CA PRO A 94 -2.77 12.37 -26.92
C PRO A 94 -2.77 11.45 -25.71
N SER A 95 -3.53 10.36 -25.75
CA SER A 95 -3.62 9.36 -24.68
C SER A 95 -2.25 8.85 -24.21
N GLU A 96 -1.26 8.86 -25.09
CA GLU A 96 0.14 8.48 -24.84
C GLU A 96 0.87 9.39 -23.84
N SER A 97 0.39 10.63 -23.65
CA SER A 97 1.00 11.58 -22.71
C SER A 97 0.43 11.48 -21.28
N ARG A 98 -0.50 10.56 -21.03
CA ARG A 98 -1.09 10.37 -19.70
C ARG A 98 -0.12 9.64 -18.80
N LYS A 99 0.13 10.18 -17.60
CA LYS A 99 0.94 9.50 -16.60
C LYS A 99 0.13 8.33 -16.04
N THR A 100 0.58 7.11 -16.32
CA THR A 100 0.03 5.87 -15.75
C THR A 100 0.85 5.45 -14.54
N ILE A 101 0.17 4.91 -13.53
CA ILE A 101 0.75 4.32 -12.33
C ILE A 101 0.51 2.82 -12.43
N PRO A 102 1.55 1.98 -12.59
CA PRO A 102 1.39 0.55 -12.70
C PRO A 102 0.95 -0.08 -11.37
N ILE A 103 0.12 -1.11 -11.48
CA ILE A 103 -0.42 -1.88 -10.36
C ILE A 103 0.16 -3.29 -10.42
N TYR A 104 0.75 -3.72 -9.31
CA TYR A 104 1.32 -5.05 -9.14
C TYR A 104 0.52 -5.85 -8.12
N TYR A 105 0.20 -7.09 -8.47
CA TYR A 105 -0.52 -8.01 -7.60
C TYR A 105 0.48 -8.94 -6.93
N VAL A 106 0.46 -8.96 -5.61
CA VAL A 106 1.37 -9.75 -4.77
C VAL A 106 0.57 -10.82 -4.05
N PRO A 107 0.49 -12.04 -4.60
CA PRO A 107 -0.26 -13.11 -3.99
C PRO A 107 0.44 -13.60 -2.73
N ILE A 108 -0.35 -13.92 -1.70
CA ILE A 108 0.12 -14.63 -0.52
C ILE A 108 -0.09 -16.13 -0.78
N HIS A 109 1.00 -16.88 -0.62
CA HIS A 109 0.96 -18.31 -0.83
C HIS A 109 0.06 -18.99 0.22
N PRO A 110 -0.77 -20.01 -0.12
CA PRO A 110 -1.68 -20.68 0.81
C PRO A 110 -1.03 -21.15 2.10
N LYS A 111 0.21 -21.64 2.04
CA LYS A 111 1.00 -22.07 3.21
C LYS A 111 1.31 -20.95 4.22
N ASP A 112 1.27 -19.70 3.77
CA ASP A 112 1.57 -18.54 4.62
C ASP A 112 0.31 -17.88 5.17
N ARG A 113 -0.89 -18.22 4.67
CA ARG A 113 -2.17 -17.63 5.09
C ARG A 113 -2.42 -17.85 6.59
N GLU A 114 -2.30 -19.09 7.05
CA GLU A 114 -2.55 -19.44 8.46
C GLU A 114 -1.46 -18.94 9.41
N LYS A 115 -0.21 -18.87 8.92
CA LYS A 115 0.95 -18.52 9.76
C LYS A 115 1.19 -17.02 9.87
N ARG A 116 0.64 -16.22 8.96
CA ARG A 116 0.93 -14.79 8.80
C ARG A 116 -0.32 -14.02 8.45
N ASP A 117 -1.42 -14.41 9.05
CA ASP A 117 -2.73 -13.81 8.79
C ASP A 117 -2.92 -12.52 9.59
N CYS A 118 -2.14 -11.49 9.20
CA CYS A 118 -2.37 -10.15 9.72
C CYS A 118 -1.99 -9.07 8.70
N LEU A 119 -2.65 -7.91 8.79
CA LEU A 119 -2.40 -6.77 7.90
C LEU A 119 -0.94 -6.29 7.95
N ALA A 120 -0.31 -6.35 9.12
CA ALA A 120 1.10 -5.94 9.26
C ALA A 120 2.05 -6.82 8.43
N TRP A 121 1.84 -8.14 8.41
CA TRP A 121 2.60 -9.03 7.53
C TRP A 121 2.33 -8.76 6.06
N SER A 122 1.09 -8.48 5.68
CA SER A 122 0.73 -8.13 4.30
C SER A 122 1.44 -6.86 3.87
N VAL A 123 1.48 -5.82 4.72
CA VAL A 123 2.23 -4.59 4.46
C VAL A 123 3.73 -4.88 4.26
N LEU A 124 4.34 -5.67 5.15
CA LEU A 124 5.75 -6.03 5.03
C LEU A 124 6.04 -6.89 3.80
N HIS A 125 5.14 -7.81 3.46
CA HIS A 125 5.28 -8.65 2.26
C HIS A 125 5.23 -7.81 0.99
N GLY A 126 4.28 -6.88 0.89
CA GLY A 126 4.21 -5.91 -0.21
C GLY A 126 5.47 -5.06 -0.32
N ALA A 127 5.94 -4.50 0.79
CA ALA A 127 7.13 -3.65 0.81
C ALA A 127 8.40 -4.40 0.39
N VAL A 128 8.62 -5.62 0.89
CA VAL A 128 9.80 -6.40 0.50
C VAL A 128 9.74 -6.85 -0.95
N THR A 129 8.55 -7.14 -1.46
CA THR A 129 8.36 -7.52 -2.86
C THR A 129 8.63 -6.33 -3.77
N ALA A 130 8.09 -5.16 -3.45
CA ALA A 130 8.35 -3.92 -4.15
C ALA A 130 9.86 -3.57 -4.18
N PHE A 131 10.54 -3.70 -3.04
CA PHE A 131 11.98 -3.49 -2.95
C PHE A 131 12.77 -4.47 -3.81
N LYS A 132 12.49 -5.78 -3.69
CA LYS A 132 13.23 -6.82 -4.43
C LYS A 132 13.04 -6.71 -5.93
N ILE A 133 11.82 -6.45 -6.38
CA ILE A 133 11.52 -6.30 -7.81
C ILE A 133 12.14 -5.02 -8.33
N GLY A 134 11.96 -3.90 -7.65
CA GLY A 134 12.56 -2.62 -8.00
C GLY A 134 14.08 -2.72 -8.12
N ALA A 135 14.75 -3.28 -7.13
CA ALA A 135 16.21 -3.44 -7.13
C ALA A 135 16.74 -4.35 -8.25
N LYS A 136 15.94 -5.34 -8.68
CA LYS A 136 16.31 -6.23 -9.79
C LYS A 136 16.14 -5.57 -11.17
N ILE A 137 15.12 -4.74 -11.34
CA ILE A 137 14.82 -4.11 -12.62
C ILE A 137 15.68 -2.86 -12.81
N SER A 138 15.69 -1.96 -11.82
CA SER A 138 16.47 -0.72 -11.87
C SER A 138 16.55 -0.07 -10.49
N LYS A 139 17.71 0.52 -10.19
CA LYS A 139 17.88 1.31 -8.95
C LYS A 139 16.87 2.48 -8.84
N TRP A 140 16.39 2.99 -9.97
CA TRP A 140 15.40 4.07 -10.03
C TRP A 140 14.00 3.65 -9.59
N LEU A 141 13.69 2.35 -9.68
CA LEU A 141 12.42 1.76 -9.27
C LEU A 141 12.44 1.25 -7.83
N THR A 142 13.59 1.35 -7.16
CA THR A 142 13.69 0.94 -5.75
C THR A 142 12.96 1.98 -4.88
N PRO A 143 11.92 1.58 -4.12
CA PRO A 143 11.17 2.51 -3.31
C PRO A 143 12.03 3.19 -2.24
N SER A 144 11.96 4.51 -2.18
CA SER A 144 12.57 5.33 -1.13
C SER A 144 11.69 5.36 0.12
N LYS A 145 10.37 5.31 -0.10
CA LYS A 145 9.34 5.39 0.93
C LYS A 145 8.11 4.61 0.49
N TYR A 146 7.34 4.15 1.44
CA TYR A 146 6.10 3.41 1.23
C TYR A 146 4.93 4.19 1.81
N TYR A 147 3.82 4.23 1.09
CA TYR A 147 2.53 4.72 1.55
C TYR A 147 1.56 3.54 1.68
N VAL A 148 0.97 3.36 2.84
CA VAL A 148 -0.02 2.30 3.06
C VAL A 148 -1.42 2.89 3.00
N SER A 149 -2.28 2.31 2.18
CA SER A 149 -3.71 2.63 2.12
C SER A 149 -4.53 1.39 2.43
N PHE A 150 -5.55 1.53 3.28
CA PHE A 150 -6.41 0.44 3.66
C PHE A 150 -7.79 0.58 3.00
N PRO A 151 -8.33 -0.47 2.34
CA PRO A 151 -9.67 -0.44 1.78
C PRO A 151 -10.78 -0.18 2.80
N TYR A 152 -10.51 -0.51 4.05
CA TYR A 152 -11.48 -0.48 5.15
C TYR A 152 -11.67 0.91 5.77
N GLY A 153 -10.79 1.88 5.47
CA GLY A 153 -10.97 3.27 5.83
C GLY A 153 -11.76 4.00 4.74
N VAL A 154 -13.02 4.29 4.98
CA VAL A 154 -13.90 4.91 3.97
C VAL A 154 -13.94 6.43 4.18
N TYR A 155 -13.31 7.15 3.26
CA TYR A 155 -13.30 8.62 3.18
C TYR A 155 -12.99 9.04 1.73
N GLU A 156 -13.19 10.32 1.43
CA GLU A 156 -12.93 10.88 0.11
C GLU A 156 -11.42 10.84 -0.21
N PRO A 157 -10.96 10.06 -1.20
CA PRO A 157 -9.53 9.88 -1.45
C PRO A 157 -8.84 11.16 -1.97
N GLU A 158 -9.58 12.10 -2.54
CA GLU A 158 -9.03 13.37 -3.01
C GLU A 158 -8.45 14.22 -1.88
N LEU A 159 -8.93 14.08 -0.64
CA LEU A 159 -8.39 14.77 0.54
C LEU A 159 -6.88 14.53 0.72
N ILE A 160 -6.39 13.37 0.31
CA ILE A 160 -4.96 13.03 0.39
C ILE A 160 -4.09 13.91 -0.50
N ARG A 161 -4.67 14.53 -1.53
CA ARG A 161 -3.96 15.45 -2.43
C ARG A 161 -3.31 16.62 -1.69
N GLU A 162 -3.94 17.14 -0.66
CA GLU A 162 -3.43 18.27 0.13
C GLU A 162 -2.15 17.87 0.87
N TYR A 163 -2.03 16.62 1.30
CA TYR A 163 -0.90 16.09 2.07
C TYR A 163 0.22 15.51 1.20
N ARG A 164 0.11 15.58 -0.13
CA ARG A 164 1.09 14.95 -1.05
C ARG A 164 2.54 15.39 -0.79
N LYS A 165 2.76 16.64 -0.38
CA LYS A 165 4.09 17.17 -0.06
C LYS A 165 4.64 16.53 1.23
N ASP A 166 3.81 16.38 2.24
CA ASP A 166 4.17 15.79 3.53
C ASP A 166 4.41 14.29 3.37
N ILE A 167 3.57 13.60 2.60
CA ILE A 167 3.74 12.18 2.26
C ILE A 167 5.07 11.95 1.55
N SER A 168 5.46 12.83 0.63
CA SER A 168 6.72 12.74 -0.12
C SER A 168 7.94 13.26 0.66
N SER A 169 7.74 13.87 1.82
CA SER A 169 8.84 14.36 2.67
C SER A 169 9.64 13.22 3.29
N GLN A 170 10.78 13.53 3.90
CA GLN A 170 11.58 12.54 4.64
C GLN A 170 10.96 12.14 5.98
N ASN A 171 10.01 12.94 6.49
CA ASN A 171 9.36 12.70 7.77
C ASN A 171 8.30 11.60 7.65
N PRO A 172 8.05 10.83 8.71
CA PRO A 172 6.91 9.93 8.77
C PRO A 172 5.61 10.74 8.67
N PHE A 173 4.63 10.17 7.96
CA PHE A 173 3.30 10.75 7.82
C PHE A 173 2.27 9.75 8.34
N TYR A 174 1.31 10.25 9.12
CA TYR A 174 0.17 9.48 9.63
C TYR A 174 -1.09 10.28 9.38
N LEU A 175 -2.02 9.71 8.64
CA LEU A 175 -3.35 10.29 8.51
C LEU A 175 -4.09 10.15 9.85
N SER A 176 -4.75 11.21 10.29
CA SER A 176 -5.51 11.21 11.52
C SER A 176 -6.97 11.62 11.29
N TYR A 177 -7.87 11.06 12.05
CA TYR A 177 -9.26 11.47 12.13
C TYR A 177 -9.69 11.56 13.61
N LYS A 178 -10.12 12.73 14.04
CA LYS A 178 -10.44 13.02 15.45
C LYS A 178 -9.32 12.59 16.39
N GLU A 179 -8.10 12.99 16.06
CA GLU A 179 -6.85 12.68 16.79
C GLU A 179 -6.47 11.19 16.85
N LYS A 180 -7.21 10.32 16.17
CA LYS A 180 -6.94 8.89 16.10
C LYS A 180 -6.26 8.53 14.79
N THR A 181 -5.32 7.60 14.86
CA THR A 181 -4.49 7.13 13.75
C THR A 181 -4.57 5.60 13.60
N ILE A 182 -3.73 5.03 12.76
CA ILE A 182 -3.56 3.57 12.67
C ILE A 182 -3.12 2.96 14.01
N VAL A 183 -2.40 3.68 14.83
CA VAL A 183 -1.97 3.23 16.18
C VAL A 183 -3.16 2.99 17.10
N ASP A 184 -4.26 3.72 16.88
CA ASP A 184 -5.52 3.59 17.62
C ASP A 184 -6.48 2.58 16.96
N GLY A 185 -5.99 1.72 16.07
CA GLY A 185 -6.79 0.72 15.36
C GLY A 185 -7.69 1.31 14.25
N LYS A 186 -7.39 2.53 13.75
CA LYS A 186 -8.12 3.10 12.61
C LYS A 186 -7.40 2.76 11.31
N TYR A 187 -8.14 2.30 10.31
CA TYR A 187 -7.61 2.00 8.98
C TYR A 187 -7.33 3.28 8.18
N LEU A 188 -6.37 4.06 8.67
CA LEU A 188 -5.95 5.33 8.07
C LEU A 188 -4.55 5.19 7.48
N GLY A 189 -4.30 5.91 6.39
CA GLY A 189 -3.04 5.84 5.65
C GLY A 189 -1.84 6.33 6.47
N PHE A 190 -0.68 5.72 6.25
CA PHE A 190 0.58 6.14 6.85
C PHE A 190 1.77 5.86 5.94
N THR A 191 2.93 6.41 6.28
CA THR A 191 4.16 6.17 5.53
C THR A 191 5.24 5.57 6.41
N PHE A 192 6.13 4.78 5.79
CA PHE A 192 7.35 4.27 6.39
C PHE A 192 8.47 4.15 5.35
N THR A 193 9.70 4.04 5.82
CA THR A 193 10.90 3.91 4.99
C THR A 193 11.48 2.50 5.04
N GLY A 194 12.46 2.21 4.17
CA GLY A 194 13.19 0.94 4.23
C GLY A 194 13.92 0.70 5.56
N LYS A 195 14.27 1.77 6.31
CA LYS A 195 14.85 1.65 7.66
C LYS A 195 13.81 1.16 8.66
N ASP A 196 12.62 1.71 8.60
CA ASP A 196 11.49 1.32 9.46
C ASP A 196 11.06 -0.12 9.18
N TYR A 197 11.10 -0.55 7.91
CA TYR A 197 10.85 -1.93 7.52
C TYR A 197 11.71 -2.94 8.31
N VAL A 198 13.01 -2.68 8.44
CA VAL A 198 13.93 -3.58 9.17
C VAL A 198 13.54 -3.66 10.65
N ARG A 199 13.13 -2.53 11.24
CA ARG A 199 12.65 -2.45 12.62
C ARG A 199 11.34 -3.20 12.81
N PHE A 200 10.34 -2.95 11.97
CA PHE A 200 9.05 -3.61 12.01
C PHE A 200 9.16 -5.12 11.86
N ARG A 201 9.95 -5.58 10.89
CA ARG A 201 10.19 -7.02 10.71
C ARG A 201 10.78 -7.68 11.95
N ARG A 202 11.67 -6.99 12.68
CA ARG A 202 12.27 -7.51 13.90
C ARG A 202 11.21 -7.64 15.01
N VAL A 203 10.41 -6.60 15.23
CA VAL A 203 9.35 -6.58 16.24
C VAL A 203 8.33 -7.69 15.98
N ILE A 204 7.78 -7.74 14.76
CA ILE A 204 6.77 -8.77 14.40
C ILE A 204 7.34 -10.19 14.55
N ARG A 205 8.62 -10.41 14.26
CA ARG A 205 9.25 -11.73 14.47
C ARG A 205 9.42 -12.07 15.95
N SER A 206 9.80 -11.12 16.79
CA SER A 206 9.97 -11.34 18.22
C SER A 206 8.63 -11.59 18.90
N GLU A 207 7.61 -10.85 18.57
CA GLU A 207 6.27 -11.01 19.13
C GLU A 207 5.58 -12.26 18.58
N GLY A 208 5.73 -12.55 17.28
CA GLY A 208 5.18 -13.76 16.66
C GLY A 208 5.82 -15.07 17.14
N THR A 209 7.09 -15.05 17.58
CA THR A 209 7.75 -16.23 18.19
C THR A 209 7.36 -16.42 19.64
N GLY A 210 7.00 -15.37 20.37
CA GLY A 210 6.53 -15.46 21.75
C GLY A 210 5.13 -16.07 21.92
N MET A 211 4.35 -16.14 20.84
CA MET A 211 2.99 -16.75 20.84
C MET A 211 2.97 -18.25 20.52
N TRP A 212 4.12 -18.87 20.31
CA TRP A 212 4.24 -20.30 19.99
C TRP A 212 4.80 -21.10 21.18
N ASP A 213 4.11 -21.11 22.29
CA ASP A 213 4.46 -22.01 23.39
C ASP A 213 3.67 -23.34 23.42
N GLY A 214 2.99 -23.66 22.34
CA GLY A 214 2.41 -24.99 22.14
C GLY A 214 1.06 -25.25 22.83
N SER A 215 0.49 -24.29 23.52
CA SER A 215 -0.81 -24.43 24.14
C SER A 215 -1.70 -23.24 23.87
N GLU A 216 -2.55 -23.35 22.86
CA GLU A 216 -3.55 -22.39 22.43
C GLU A 216 -3.01 -21.24 21.58
N LEU A 217 -3.38 -21.30 20.29
CA LEU A 217 -3.58 -20.12 19.46
C LEU A 217 -4.66 -19.26 20.10
N VAL A 218 -4.31 -18.51 21.13
CA VAL A 218 -5.12 -17.40 21.56
C VAL A 218 -4.95 -16.37 20.48
N ASP A 219 -5.95 -16.31 19.60
CA ASP A 219 -6.16 -15.27 18.61
C ASP A 219 -4.88 -14.62 18.09
N GLY A 220 -4.23 -15.22 17.10
CA GLY A 220 -3.11 -14.63 16.36
C GLY A 220 -3.48 -13.36 15.59
N LYS A 221 -4.33 -12.58 16.18
CA LYS A 221 -4.83 -11.29 15.76
C LYS A 221 -4.03 -10.25 16.49
N PHE A 222 -3.03 -9.70 15.79
CA PHE A 222 -2.52 -8.40 16.22
C PHE A 222 -3.66 -7.39 16.08
N ALA A 223 -4.16 -6.94 17.22
CA ALA A 223 -5.11 -5.84 17.32
C ALA A 223 -4.51 -4.54 16.77
#